data_d1768de228b913485b93d9eb5db023f4
#
_entry.id   d1768de228b913485b93d9eb5db023f4
#
_cell.length_a   1.000
_cell.length_b   1.000
_cell.length_c   1.000
_cell.angle_alpha   90.00
_cell.angle_beta   90.00
_cell.angle_gamma   90.00
#
_symmetry.space_group_name_H-M   'P 1'
#
loop_
_entity.id
_entity.type
_entity.pdbx_description
1 polymer ?
#
loop_
_entity_poly.entity_id
_entity_poly.type
_entity_poly.pdbx_seq_one_letter_code
_entity_poly.pdbx_strand_id
1 'polypeptide(L)'
;MTIKDYSVSQEDFTLVYDSVLKLYRTTPLPNDLKKYYESEDYISHTDSHRTLFDKLYQWVKSYNLKHKIKLIKQYKKGNIRLLDIGAGTGDFVRSGKEYAHWETMGIEPSEKARTKAKEKGVLLQADFSNLLPHSFDVITMWHVLEHVPDVTQEIQFISNLLKEGGLAVIAVPN
;
A
#
# COMPACT_ATOMS: atom_id res chain seq x y z
N MET A 1 -1.21 -15.16 -22.63
CA MET A 1 -2.55 -15.59 -22.18
C MET A 1 -3.44 -14.36 -22.15
N THR A 2 -4.61 -14.39 -22.82
CA THR A 2 -5.54 -13.25 -22.83
C THR A 2 -6.54 -13.41 -21.70
N ILE A 3 -6.80 -12.32 -20.97
CA ILE A 3 -7.72 -12.25 -19.84
C ILE A 3 -8.61 -11.03 -20.04
N LYS A 4 -9.92 -11.21 -19.85
CA LYS A 4 -10.89 -10.12 -19.91
C LYS A 4 -11.12 -9.53 -18.52
N ASP A 5 -11.07 -8.19 -18.41
CA ASP A 5 -11.52 -7.49 -17.22
C ASP A 5 -13.05 -7.41 -17.19
N TYR A 6 -13.67 -8.19 -16.32
CA TYR A 6 -15.13 -8.20 -16.14
C TYR A 6 -15.62 -7.19 -15.10
N SER A 7 -14.71 -6.58 -14.33
CA SER A 7 -15.09 -5.77 -13.18
C SER A 7 -15.19 -4.28 -13.49
N VAL A 8 -14.29 -3.72 -14.30
CA VAL A 8 -14.19 -2.27 -14.49
C VAL A 8 -14.29 -1.86 -15.94
N SER A 9 -13.38 -2.34 -16.82
CA SER A 9 -13.25 -1.81 -18.18
C SER A 9 -13.93 -2.65 -19.26
N GLN A 10 -14.17 -3.94 -19.01
CA GLN A 10 -14.61 -4.93 -20.00
C GLN A 10 -13.60 -5.14 -21.15
N GLU A 11 -12.39 -4.63 -21.00
CA GLU A 11 -11.32 -4.74 -22.01
C GLU A 11 -10.57 -6.07 -21.88
N ASP A 12 -9.94 -6.49 -22.98
CA ASP A 12 -9.08 -7.66 -23.01
C ASP A 12 -7.63 -7.28 -22.76
N PHE A 13 -6.96 -8.00 -21.86
CA PHE A 13 -5.55 -7.84 -21.54
C PHE A 13 -4.79 -9.13 -21.82
N THR A 14 -3.52 -9.01 -22.16
CA THR A 14 -2.60 -10.14 -22.33
C THR A 14 -1.57 -10.18 -21.24
N LEU A 15 -1.40 -11.33 -20.61
CA LEU A 15 -0.27 -11.56 -19.70
C LEU A 15 0.95 -11.97 -20.51
N VAL A 16 2.00 -11.17 -20.44
CA VAL A 16 3.32 -11.40 -21.06
C VAL A 16 4.33 -11.71 -19.96
N TYR A 17 5.03 -12.82 -20.11
CA TYR A 17 6.10 -13.20 -19.18
C TYR A 17 7.37 -12.41 -19.45
N ASP A 18 7.87 -11.71 -18.40
CA ASP A 18 9.16 -11.04 -18.40
C ASP A 18 10.22 -12.03 -17.85
N SER A 19 11.08 -12.52 -18.73
CA SER A 19 12.10 -13.52 -18.36
C SER A 19 13.23 -12.97 -17.51
N VAL A 20 13.45 -11.65 -17.52
CA VAL A 20 14.47 -10.98 -16.72
C VAL A 20 13.99 -10.81 -15.28
N LEU A 21 12.80 -10.26 -15.12
CA LEU A 21 12.19 -10.03 -13.81
C LEU A 21 11.45 -11.25 -13.27
N LYS A 22 11.25 -12.29 -14.10
CA LYS A 22 10.54 -13.55 -13.75
C LYS A 22 9.12 -13.30 -13.22
N LEU A 23 8.41 -12.35 -13.82
CA LEU A 23 7.03 -12.00 -13.49
C LEU A 23 6.17 -11.89 -14.75
N TYR A 24 4.85 -11.89 -14.58
CA TYR A 24 3.92 -11.59 -15.67
C TYR A 24 3.54 -10.12 -15.65
N ARG A 25 3.50 -9.50 -16.83
CA ARG A 25 3.02 -8.13 -17.03
C ARG A 25 1.71 -8.14 -17.80
N THR A 26 0.78 -7.31 -17.38
CA THR A 26 -0.44 -7.04 -18.12
C THR A 26 -0.17 -6.07 -19.26
N THR A 27 -0.64 -6.39 -20.48
CA THR A 27 -0.43 -5.59 -21.68
C THR A 27 -1.73 -5.51 -22.50
N PRO A 28 -2.13 -4.34 -23.07
CA PRO A 28 -1.51 -3.04 -22.85
C PRO A 28 -1.71 -2.52 -21.42
N LEU A 29 -0.88 -1.60 -21.00
CA LEU A 29 -1.15 -0.86 -19.74
C LEU A 29 -2.37 0.04 -20.00
N PRO A 30 -3.36 0.08 -19.09
CA PRO A 30 -4.49 0.99 -19.20
C PRO A 30 -4.03 2.45 -19.24
N ASN A 31 -4.60 3.24 -20.16
CA ASN A 31 -4.26 4.66 -20.28
C ASN A 31 -4.68 5.47 -19.06
N ASP A 32 -5.71 5.02 -18.35
CA ASP A 32 -6.21 5.65 -17.12
C ASP A 32 -6.30 4.59 -16.02
N LEU A 33 -5.21 4.45 -15.28
CA LEU A 33 -5.15 3.58 -14.11
C LEU A 33 -6.08 4.07 -12.98
N LYS A 34 -6.37 5.37 -12.92
CA LYS A 34 -7.13 6.00 -11.83
C LYS A 34 -8.53 5.42 -11.70
N LYS A 35 -9.22 5.14 -12.83
CA LYS A 35 -10.56 4.55 -12.85
C LYS A 35 -10.65 3.20 -12.14
N TYR A 36 -9.54 2.43 -12.11
CA TYR A 36 -9.49 1.12 -11.43
C TYR A 36 -9.38 1.23 -9.91
N TYR A 37 -8.92 2.39 -9.40
CA TYR A 37 -8.78 2.66 -7.97
C TYR A 37 -9.93 3.46 -7.37
N GLU A 38 -10.77 4.08 -8.21
CA GLU A 38 -11.92 4.88 -7.78
C GLU A 38 -13.23 4.07 -7.68
N SER A 39 -13.22 2.77 -7.97
CA SER A 39 -14.41 1.92 -7.84
C SER A 39 -14.89 1.90 -6.39
N GLU A 40 -16.21 1.99 -6.19
CA GLU A 40 -16.81 2.00 -4.85
C GLU A 40 -16.51 0.71 -4.07
N ASP A 41 -16.32 -0.41 -4.77
CA ASP A 41 -15.99 -1.71 -4.17
C ASP A 41 -14.62 -1.71 -3.49
N TYR A 42 -13.64 -0.95 -4.01
CA TYR A 42 -12.31 -0.86 -3.40
C TYR A 42 -12.33 -0.16 -2.02
N ILE A 43 -13.27 0.73 -1.80
CA ILE A 43 -13.35 1.58 -0.59
C ILE A 43 -14.43 1.09 0.39
N SER A 44 -15.49 0.40 -0.08
CA SER A 44 -16.68 0.07 0.71
C SER A 44 -16.48 -1.00 1.76
N HIS A 45 -15.49 -1.89 1.60
CA HIS A 45 -15.26 -2.98 2.55
C HIS A 45 -14.53 -2.59 3.84
N THR A 46 -14.24 -1.30 4.06
CA THR A 46 -13.28 -0.93 5.11
C THR A 46 -13.88 -0.38 6.41
N ASP A 47 -15.14 0.11 6.44
CA ASP A 47 -15.60 0.91 7.60
C ASP A 47 -17.10 0.82 7.95
N SER A 48 -17.70 -0.37 8.09
CA SER A 48 -18.99 -0.50 8.75
C SER A 48 -18.84 -0.98 10.21
N HIS A 49 -19.66 -0.44 11.12
CA HIS A 49 -19.54 -0.73 12.57
C HIS A 49 -20.85 -1.24 13.20
N ARG A 50 -21.85 -1.65 12.39
CA ARG A 50 -23.21 -1.85 12.88
C ARG A 50 -23.62 -3.31 13.15
N THR A 51 -22.88 -4.30 12.66
CA THR A 51 -23.23 -5.72 12.79
C THR A 51 -22.18 -6.52 13.56
N LEU A 52 -22.53 -7.74 13.99
CA LEU A 52 -21.57 -8.68 14.59
C LEU A 52 -20.43 -9.03 13.62
N PHE A 53 -20.71 -9.08 12.32
CA PHE A 53 -19.71 -9.30 11.27
C PHE A 53 -18.72 -8.13 11.20
N ASP A 54 -19.18 -6.89 11.37
CA ASP A 54 -18.32 -5.73 11.39
C ASP A 54 -17.35 -5.75 12.57
N LYS A 55 -17.81 -6.18 13.75
CA LYS A 55 -16.95 -6.34 14.93
C LYS A 55 -15.88 -7.42 14.70
N LEU A 56 -16.25 -8.54 14.09
CA LEU A 56 -15.31 -9.58 13.72
C LEU A 56 -14.29 -9.09 12.70
N TYR A 57 -14.75 -8.37 11.67
CA TYR A 57 -13.88 -7.74 10.67
C TYR A 57 -12.89 -6.78 11.32
N GLN A 58 -13.33 -5.89 12.20
CA GLN A 58 -12.46 -4.95 12.91
C GLN A 58 -11.46 -5.66 13.83
N TRP A 59 -11.86 -6.77 14.44
CA TRP A 59 -10.96 -7.60 15.24
C TRP A 59 -9.86 -8.23 14.37
N VAL A 60 -10.23 -8.85 13.25
CA VAL A 60 -9.28 -9.44 12.28
C VAL A 60 -8.35 -8.35 11.70
N LYS A 61 -8.89 -7.19 11.35
CA LYS A 61 -8.11 -6.03 10.88
C LYS A 61 -7.08 -5.61 11.93
N SER A 62 -7.50 -5.43 13.18
CA SER A 62 -6.60 -5.06 14.29
C SER A 62 -5.51 -6.11 14.52
N TYR A 63 -5.87 -7.39 14.46
CA TYR A 63 -4.92 -8.49 14.56
C TYR A 63 -3.87 -8.45 13.45
N ASN A 64 -4.29 -8.26 12.19
CA ASN A 64 -3.40 -8.14 11.04
C ASN A 64 -2.45 -6.95 11.16
N LEU A 65 -2.94 -5.78 11.60
CA LEU A 65 -2.12 -4.59 11.81
C LEU A 65 -1.04 -4.83 12.87
N LYS A 66 -1.39 -5.47 13.98
CA LYS A 66 -0.43 -5.86 15.03
C LYS A 66 0.61 -6.87 14.51
N HIS A 67 0.20 -7.80 13.64
CA HIS A 67 1.12 -8.75 13.00
C HIS A 67 2.13 -8.06 12.08
N LYS A 68 1.68 -7.11 11.25
CA LYS A 68 2.54 -6.29 10.41
C LYS A 68 3.58 -5.52 11.25
N ILE A 69 3.15 -4.89 12.35
CA ILE A 69 4.05 -4.21 13.30
C ILE A 69 5.04 -5.20 13.93
N LYS A 70 4.56 -6.37 14.38
CA LYS A 70 5.41 -7.41 14.98
C LYS A 70 6.46 -7.90 13.97
N LEU A 71 6.09 -8.11 12.71
CA LEU A 71 7.00 -8.50 11.63
C LEU A 71 8.14 -7.47 11.50
N ILE A 72 7.80 -6.19 11.38
CA ILE A 72 8.82 -5.14 11.23
C ILE A 72 9.73 -5.08 12.46
N LYS A 73 9.19 -5.21 13.68
CA LYS A 73 9.96 -5.21 14.93
C LYS A 73 10.95 -6.39 15.06
N GLN A 74 10.79 -7.45 14.28
CA GLN A 74 11.78 -8.55 14.23
C GLN A 74 13.08 -8.11 13.55
N TYR A 75 12.99 -7.21 12.56
CA TYR A 75 14.12 -6.75 11.75
C TYR A 75 14.64 -5.38 12.15
N LYS A 76 13.75 -4.50 12.65
CA LYS A 76 14.09 -3.14 13.08
C LYS A 76 13.58 -2.89 14.49
N LYS A 77 14.50 -2.52 15.39
CA LYS A 77 14.21 -2.22 16.81
C LYS A 77 14.29 -0.71 17.06
N GLY A 78 13.64 -0.28 18.13
CA GLY A 78 13.64 1.13 18.55
C GLY A 78 12.65 2.00 17.82
N ASN A 79 12.88 3.30 17.90
CA ASN A 79 12.09 4.29 17.18
C ASN A 79 12.59 4.36 15.72
N ILE A 80 11.69 4.16 14.78
CA ILE A 80 12.01 4.17 13.35
C ILE A 80 11.15 5.20 12.63
N ARG A 81 11.65 5.71 11.51
CA ARG A 81 10.90 6.50 10.55
C ARG A 81 10.39 5.60 9.44
N LEU A 82 9.08 5.43 9.36
CA LEU A 82 8.40 4.52 8.44
C LEU A 82 7.58 5.28 7.40
N LEU A 83 7.71 4.86 6.14
CA LEU A 83 6.85 5.27 5.04
C LEU A 83 5.97 4.09 4.61
N ASP A 84 4.65 4.29 4.55
CA ASP A 84 3.69 3.34 3.99
C ASP A 84 3.20 3.86 2.63
N ILE A 85 3.55 3.16 1.56
CA ILE A 85 3.16 3.49 0.19
C ILE A 85 1.86 2.76 -0.13
N GLY A 86 0.84 3.48 -0.63
CA GLY A 86 -0.52 2.97 -0.80
C GLY A 86 -1.22 2.78 0.55
N ALA A 87 -1.15 3.79 1.41
CA ALA A 87 -1.59 3.73 2.80
C ALA A 87 -3.12 3.57 2.98
N GLY A 88 -3.91 3.65 1.91
CA GLY A 88 -5.37 3.51 1.93
C GLY A 88 -6.01 4.50 2.91
N THR A 89 -6.78 4.01 3.86
CA THR A 89 -7.42 4.84 4.89
C THR A 89 -6.54 5.09 6.14
N GLY A 90 -5.23 4.86 6.04
CA GLY A 90 -4.23 5.23 7.04
C GLY A 90 -4.18 4.36 8.30
N ASP A 91 -4.86 3.22 8.32
CA ASP A 91 -4.96 2.41 9.53
C ASP A 91 -3.62 1.83 9.99
N PHE A 92 -2.74 1.45 9.04
CA PHE A 92 -1.40 0.96 9.37
C PHE A 92 -0.50 2.08 9.86
N VAL A 93 -0.53 3.25 9.19
CA VAL A 93 0.18 4.47 9.60
C VAL A 93 -0.18 4.85 11.04
N ARG A 94 -1.50 4.89 11.35
CA ARG A 94 -1.99 5.14 12.70
C ARG A 94 -1.51 4.10 13.71
N SER A 95 -1.64 2.83 13.37
CA SER A 95 -1.23 1.73 14.25
C SER A 95 0.26 1.74 14.55
N GLY A 96 1.10 2.08 13.57
CA GLY A 96 2.54 2.26 13.76
C GLY A 96 2.86 3.36 14.76
N LYS A 97 2.14 4.49 14.69
CA LYS A 97 2.28 5.60 15.63
C LYS A 97 1.79 5.24 17.05
N GLU A 98 0.58 4.66 17.16
CA GLU A 98 -0.06 4.41 18.46
C GLU A 98 0.54 3.22 19.20
N TYR A 99 0.82 2.10 18.53
CA TYR A 99 1.26 0.85 19.18
C TYR A 99 2.76 0.63 19.13
N ALA A 100 3.46 1.25 18.19
CA ALA A 100 4.89 1.06 18.03
C ALA A 100 5.69 2.31 18.38
N HIS A 101 5.04 3.47 18.50
CA HIS A 101 5.64 4.78 18.75
C HIS A 101 6.63 5.19 17.65
N TRP A 102 6.34 4.77 16.39
CA TRP A 102 7.15 5.11 15.23
C TRP A 102 6.79 6.49 14.68
N GLU A 103 7.76 7.15 14.05
CA GLU A 103 7.48 8.29 13.18
C GLU A 103 6.94 7.74 11.84
N THR A 104 5.63 7.84 11.63
CA THR A 104 4.97 7.25 10.46
C THR A 104 4.51 8.31 9.48
N MET A 105 4.72 8.04 8.20
CA MET A 105 4.20 8.79 7.06
C MET A 105 3.50 7.83 6.11
N GLY A 106 2.47 8.30 5.41
CA GLY A 106 1.79 7.49 4.40
C GLY A 106 1.54 8.29 3.13
N ILE A 107 1.63 7.60 1.99
CA ILE A 107 1.26 8.12 0.67
C ILE A 107 0.07 7.33 0.16
N GLU A 108 -0.94 8.07 -0.32
CA GLU A 108 -2.16 7.51 -0.90
C GLU A 108 -2.65 8.42 -2.03
N PRO A 109 -2.65 7.96 -3.29
CA PRO A 109 -3.11 8.77 -4.42
C PRO A 109 -4.61 9.08 -4.40
N SER A 110 -5.45 8.18 -3.84
CA SER A 110 -6.90 8.36 -3.80
C SER A 110 -7.32 9.46 -2.81
N GLU A 111 -7.93 10.51 -3.30
CA GLU A 111 -8.45 11.59 -2.47
C GLU A 111 -9.55 11.10 -1.51
N LYS A 112 -10.42 10.20 -1.97
CA LYS A 112 -11.46 9.58 -1.13
C LYS A 112 -10.86 8.84 0.06
N ALA A 113 -9.79 8.08 -0.17
CA ALA A 113 -9.10 7.33 0.88
C ALA A 113 -8.40 8.30 1.87
N ARG A 114 -7.72 9.34 1.37
CA ARG A 114 -7.11 10.37 2.22
C ARG A 114 -8.14 11.13 3.07
N THR A 115 -9.33 11.40 2.51
CA THR A 115 -10.43 12.03 3.26
C THR A 115 -10.86 11.16 4.43
N LYS A 116 -11.08 9.85 4.20
CA LYS A 116 -11.39 8.89 5.27
C LYS A 116 -10.26 8.76 6.31
N ALA A 117 -9.01 8.81 5.88
CA ALA A 117 -7.86 8.82 6.80
C ALA A 117 -7.87 10.09 7.68
N LYS A 118 -8.16 11.25 7.10
CA LYS A 118 -8.26 12.53 7.81
C LYS A 118 -9.37 12.51 8.87
N GLU A 119 -10.52 11.91 8.59
CA GLU A 119 -11.61 11.72 9.56
C GLU A 119 -11.16 10.89 10.78
N LYS A 120 -10.20 9.99 10.60
CA LYS A 120 -9.56 9.17 11.65
C LYS A 120 -8.37 9.87 12.33
N GLY A 121 -8.07 11.13 11.98
CA GLY A 121 -6.94 11.88 12.49
C GLY A 121 -5.59 11.53 11.86
N VAL A 122 -5.59 10.87 10.68
CA VAL A 122 -4.38 10.52 9.94
C VAL A 122 -4.24 11.41 8.71
N LEU A 123 -3.13 12.14 8.62
CA LEU A 123 -2.79 12.95 7.46
C LEU A 123 -1.90 12.13 6.52
N LEU A 124 -2.35 11.94 5.29
CA LEU A 124 -1.63 11.25 4.23
C LEU A 124 -1.24 12.23 3.13
N GLN A 125 -0.09 12.01 2.49
CA GLN A 125 0.33 12.75 1.30
C GLN A 125 -0.26 12.13 0.04
N ALA A 126 -0.46 12.96 -1.00
CA ALA A 126 -0.99 12.48 -2.28
C ALA A 126 0.09 11.82 -3.15
N ASP A 127 1.32 12.27 -3.00
CA ASP A 127 2.47 11.92 -3.84
C ASP A 127 3.80 12.00 -3.08
N PHE A 128 4.89 11.79 -3.79
CA PHE A 128 6.24 11.72 -3.25
C PHE A 128 7.00 13.05 -3.28
N SER A 129 6.37 14.17 -3.66
CA SER A 129 7.06 15.44 -4.02
C SER A 129 7.89 16.06 -2.88
N ASN A 130 7.59 15.73 -1.63
CA ASN A 130 8.29 16.30 -0.46
C ASN A 130 9.18 15.30 0.28
N LEU A 131 9.48 14.15 -0.32
CA LEU A 131 10.34 13.14 0.30
C LEU A 131 11.81 13.41 0.03
N LEU A 132 12.61 13.25 1.07
CA LEU A 132 14.05 13.37 0.97
C LEU A 132 14.69 11.98 0.79
N PRO A 133 15.74 11.85 -0.03
CA PRO A 133 16.53 10.64 -0.12
C PRO A 133 17.07 10.20 1.25
N HIS A 134 17.27 8.90 1.42
CA HIS A 134 17.88 8.30 2.61
C HIS A 134 17.26 8.73 3.95
N SER A 135 15.92 8.91 3.96
CA SER A 135 15.24 9.45 5.14
C SER A 135 14.40 8.44 5.92
N PHE A 136 14.17 7.24 5.38
CA PHE A 136 13.34 6.22 6.03
C PHE A 136 14.12 5.00 6.48
N ASP A 137 13.82 4.52 7.69
CA ASP A 137 14.38 3.27 8.21
C ASP A 137 13.64 2.06 7.66
N VAL A 138 12.32 2.23 7.40
CA VAL A 138 11.44 1.20 6.84
C VAL A 138 10.51 1.82 5.81
N ILE A 139 10.33 1.12 4.68
CA ILE A 139 9.28 1.41 3.69
C ILE A 139 8.41 0.17 3.54
N THR A 140 7.09 0.37 3.53
CA THR A 140 6.11 -0.71 3.38
C THR A 140 5.24 -0.51 2.16
N MET A 141 4.90 -1.61 1.46
CA MET A 141 3.91 -1.70 0.40
C MET A 141 3.03 -2.93 0.65
N TRP A 142 1.76 -2.72 0.96
CA TRP A 142 0.82 -3.80 1.24
C TRP A 142 -0.20 -3.90 0.10
N HIS A 143 0.00 -4.84 -0.82
CA HIS A 143 -0.84 -5.01 -2.03
C HIS A 143 -0.85 -3.73 -2.91
N VAL A 144 0.35 -3.26 -3.25
CA VAL A 144 0.56 -2.05 -4.06
C VAL A 144 1.47 -2.33 -5.25
N LEU A 145 2.55 -3.11 -5.05
CA LEU A 145 3.57 -3.30 -6.08
C LEU A 145 3.00 -3.98 -7.34
N GLU A 146 1.98 -4.82 -7.22
CA GLU A 146 1.27 -5.44 -8.33
C GLU A 146 0.54 -4.45 -9.25
N HIS A 147 0.34 -3.23 -8.77
CA HIS A 147 -0.32 -2.15 -9.51
C HIS A 147 0.64 -1.13 -10.13
N VAL A 148 1.94 -1.29 -9.87
CA VAL A 148 2.95 -0.35 -10.35
C VAL A 148 3.31 -0.66 -11.81
N PRO A 149 3.26 0.34 -12.71
CA PRO A 149 3.56 0.14 -14.14
C PRO A 149 5.00 -0.30 -14.41
N ASP A 150 5.98 0.27 -13.70
CA ASP A 150 7.41 -0.06 -13.80
C ASP A 150 7.98 -0.45 -12.44
N VAL A 151 8.01 -1.76 -12.20
CA VAL A 151 8.51 -2.34 -10.95
C VAL A 151 9.99 -2.00 -10.73
N THR A 152 10.79 -1.95 -11.80
CA THR A 152 12.23 -1.67 -11.68
C THR A 152 12.46 -0.23 -11.21
N GLN A 153 11.76 0.72 -11.83
CA GLN A 153 11.84 2.12 -11.45
C GLN A 153 11.36 2.34 -10.01
N GLU A 154 10.27 1.68 -9.63
CA GLU A 154 9.72 1.80 -8.28
C GLU A 154 10.67 1.26 -7.21
N ILE A 155 11.29 0.10 -7.45
CA ILE A 155 12.27 -0.47 -6.51
C ILE A 155 13.52 0.41 -6.40
N GLN A 156 13.99 1.00 -7.49
CA GLN A 156 15.10 1.96 -7.45
C GLN A 156 14.72 3.20 -6.65
N PHE A 157 13.50 3.72 -6.83
CA PHE A 157 12.99 4.85 -6.09
C PHE A 157 12.88 4.56 -4.59
N ILE A 158 12.32 3.42 -4.20
CA ILE A 158 12.23 2.96 -2.81
C ILE A 158 13.64 2.83 -2.20
N SER A 159 14.58 2.25 -2.94
CA SER A 159 15.97 2.10 -2.50
C SER A 159 16.64 3.45 -2.22
N ASN A 160 16.36 4.46 -3.04
CA ASN A 160 16.88 5.81 -2.84
C ASN A 160 16.29 6.53 -1.62
N LEU A 161 15.06 6.22 -1.25
CA LEU A 161 14.40 6.79 -0.06
C LEU A 161 14.85 6.12 1.25
N LEU A 162 15.29 4.85 1.18
CA LEU A 162 15.78 4.12 2.34
C LEU A 162 17.13 4.63 2.80
N LYS A 163 17.31 4.70 4.11
CA LYS A 163 18.63 4.87 4.73
C LYS A 163 19.52 3.65 4.44
N GLU A 164 20.82 3.80 4.61
CA GLU A 164 21.74 2.66 4.60
C GLU A 164 21.29 1.60 5.62
N GLY A 165 21.22 0.34 5.19
CA GLY A 165 20.67 -0.75 5.99
C GLY A 165 19.16 -0.63 6.25
N GLY A 166 18.44 0.25 5.55
CA GLY A 166 16.98 0.35 5.61
C GLY A 166 16.28 -0.94 5.16
N LEU A 167 15.00 -1.09 5.50
CA LEU A 167 14.21 -2.30 5.23
C LEU A 167 13.02 -1.95 4.34
N ALA A 168 12.87 -2.64 3.21
CA ALA A 168 11.62 -2.67 2.45
C ALA A 168 10.81 -3.92 2.84
N VAL A 169 9.51 -3.73 3.14
CA VAL A 169 8.56 -4.83 3.39
C VAL A 169 7.46 -4.74 2.34
N ILE A 170 7.43 -5.70 1.42
CA ILE A 170 6.52 -5.71 0.29
C ILE A 170 5.69 -6.99 0.35
N ALA A 171 4.37 -6.84 0.34
CA ALA A 171 3.43 -7.94 0.24
C ALA A 171 2.62 -7.82 -1.06
N VAL A 172 2.57 -8.90 -1.82
CA VAL A 172 1.78 -9.04 -3.04
C VAL A 172 0.91 -10.30 -2.96
N PRO A 173 -0.20 -10.39 -3.71
CA PRO A 173 -0.97 -11.62 -3.81
C PRO A 173 -0.15 -12.75 -4.43
N ASN A 174 -0.44 -13.99 -4.00
CA ASN A 174 0.09 -15.20 -4.62
C ASN A 174 -0.88 -15.72 -5.69
#